data_f29ed963f12dacfcc7880131909c2051
#
_entry.id   f29ed963f12dacfcc7880131909c2051
#
_cell.length_a   1.000
_cell.length_b   1.000
_cell.length_c   1.000
_cell.angle_alpha   90.00
_cell.angle_beta   90.00
_cell.angle_gamma   90.00
#
_symmetry.space_group_name_H-M   'P 1'
#
loop_
_entity.id
_entity.type
_entity.pdbx_description
1 polymer ?
#
loop_
_entity_poly.entity_id
_entity_poly.type
_entity_poly.pdbx_seq_one_letter_code
_entity_poly.pdbx_strand_id
1 'polypeptide(L)'
;IRDYAGPSDNDSEYCRFRAYDMYEGHSWAGGYADNDSGNNQESASESLFSWVSMYLWGVLTENDEYRDAGVFGFTNEMEAVEQYWFDYDKDNWIKEWPYNVVGQVYGGINFYGTFFGGQPLYVYGIQWLPISEYLTYYGMNQSRCAEIYQGLLDDTTIAMAKAVQAAKNEGKSQEEIDKMLKEYPQADTGWQHITWPFLSQTNPSLAMEKFLANDTKVQKTDTANTYWFINSMKQLGVKTTDIVATGDCSAAVYYNKDTSKYTATVWNPTNDTKVVTFKTNGNKIGTATIGAKALVNFEVYKNKSF
;
A
#
# COMPACT_ATOMS: atom_id res chain seq x y z
N ILE A 1 14.00 16.60 2.30
CA ILE A 1 12.80 16.74 3.17
C ILE A 1 12.38 18.21 3.27
N ARG A 2 13.27 19.16 3.61
CA ARG A 2 12.94 20.59 3.82
C ARG A 2 12.13 21.20 2.68
N ASP A 3 12.49 20.92 1.41
CA ASP A 3 11.75 21.45 0.26
C ASP A 3 10.39 20.80 0.09
N TYR A 4 10.31 19.47 0.21
CA TYR A 4 9.11 18.69 -0.08
C TYR A 4 8.06 18.79 1.03
N ALA A 5 8.43 18.45 2.24
CA ALA A 5 7.51 18.28 3.35
C ALA A 5 8.14 18.69 4.71
N GLY A 6 8.95 19.75 4.71
CA GLY A 6 9.55 20.25 5.95
C GLY A 6 8.48 20.61 6.97
N PRO A 7 8.54 20.09 8.21
CA PRO A 7 7.51 20.35 9.22
C PRO A 7 7.72 21.66 9.98
N SER A 8 8.89 22.29 9.87
CA SER A 8 9.28 23.43 10.68
C SER A 8 8.65 24.76 10.21
N ASP A 9 8.08 25.52 11.13
CA ASP A 9 7.65 26.90 10.91
C ASP A 9 8.81 27.90 10.90
N ASN A 10 10.00 27.47 11.30
CA ASN A 10 11.19 28.33 11.42
C ASN A 10 12.12 28.25 10.20
N ASP A 11 11.74 27.51 9.17
CA ASP A 11 12.52 27.44 7.92
C ASP A 11 12.26 28.71 7.11
N SER A 12 13.32 29.52 6.89
CA SER A 12 13.22 30.77 6.14
C SER A 12 13.25 30.60 4.62
N GLU A 13 13.59 29.41 4.13
CA GLU A 13 13.76 29.11 2.70
C GLU A 13 12.59 28.34 2.13
N TYR A 14 11.97 27.47 2.93
CA TYR A 14 10.92 26.56 2.48
C TYR A 14 9.67 26.68 3.33
N CYS A 15 8.52 26.64 2.67
CA CYS A 15 7.25 26.62 3.38
C CYS A 15 6.97 25.25 4.00
N ARG A 16 6.25 25.25 5.09
CA ARG A 16 5.84 24.04 5.79
C ARG A 16 4.95 23.19 4.90
N PHE A 17 5.24 21.88 4.82
CA PHE A 17 4.45 20.88 4.08
C PHE A 17 4.08 21.32 2.65
N ARG A 18 5.05 21.81 1.88
CA ARG A 18 4.79 22.39 0.55
C ARG A 18 3.97 21.51 -0.41
N ALA A 19 4.23 20.21 -0.42
CA ALA A 19 3.56 19.28 -1.32
C ALA A 19 2.26 18.71 -0.73
N TYR A 20 2.01 18.84 0.57
CA TYR A 20 0.87 18.27 1.25
C TYR A 20 -0.30 19.25 1.33
N ASP A 21 -1.48 18.80 0.92
CA ASP A 21 -2.72 19.56 1.01
C ASP A 21 -3.47 19.20 2.29
N MET A 22 -3.56 20.16 3.21
CA MET A 22 -4.22 19.98 4.50
C MET A 22 -5.74 19.79 4.40
N TYR A 23 -6.35 20.23 3.30
CA TYR A 23 -7.78 20.08 3.06
C TYR A 23 -8.10 18.72 2.47
N GLU A 24 -7.34 18.30 1.44
CA GLU A 24 -7.52 17.00 0.76
C GLU A 24 -6.93 15.83 1.56
N GLY A 25 -6.01 16.10 2.48
CA GLY A 25 -5.39 15.07 3.31
C GLY A 25 -4.32 14.23 2.61
N HIS A 26 -3.86 14.65 1.43
CA HIS A 26 -2.81 13.96 0.66
C HIS A 26 -1.84 14.93 -0.01
N SER A 27 -0.75 14.39 -0.50
CA SER A 27 0.27 15.14 -1.24
C SER A 27 -0.10 15.29 -2.71
N TRP A 28 0.33 16.39 -3.31
CA TRP A 28 0.29 16.62 -4.74
C TRP A 28 1.67 16.41 -5.38
N ALA A 29 1.71 15.78 -6.55
CA ALA A 29 2.96 15.52 -7.25
C ALA A 29 3.69 16.79 -7.69
N GLY A 30 2.97 17.78 -8.21
CA GLY A 30 3.53 19.03 -8.71
C GLY A 30 3.67 20.13 -7.66
N GLY A 31 2.82 20.17 -6.67
CA GLY A 31 2.76 21.22 -5.65
C GLY A 31 2.20 22.56 -6.11
N TYR A 32 1.79 22.69 -7.37
CA TYR A 32 1.03 23.81 -7.94
C TYR A 32 0.18 23.32 -9.12
N ALA A 33 -0.89 24.01 -9.44
CA ALA A 33 -1.78 23.65 -10.54
C ALA A 33 -1.13 23.95 -11.89
N ASP A 34 -0.50 22.93 -12.49
CA ASP A 34 0.26 23.01 -13.72
C ASP A 34 -0.49 22.51 -14.97
N ASN A 35 -1.76 22.14 -14.82
CA ASN A 35 -2.64 21.73 -15.91
C ASN A 35 -4.07 22.21 -15.70
N ASP A 36 -4.90 22.12 -16.76
CA ASP A 36 -6.28 22.61 -16.76
C ASP A 36 -7.19 21.93 -15.72
N SER A 37 -6.83 20.73 -15.26
CA SER A 37 -7.56 19.99 -14.23
C SER A 37 -7.04 20.26 -12.79
N GLY A 38 -6.09 21.15 -12.64
CA GLY A 38 -5.46 21.52 -11.35
C GLY A 38 -4.22 20.68 -11.03
N ASN A 39 -3.90 20.57 -9.75
CA ASN A 39 -2.86 19.66 -9.27
C ASN A 39 -3.23 18.21 -9.55
N ASN A 40 -2.23 17.33 -9.55
CA ASN A 40 -2.44 15.91 -9.72
C ASN A 40 -1.63 15.09 -8.69
N GLN A 41 -2.12 13.89 -8.43
CA GLN A 41 -1.41 12.83 -7.73
C GLN A 41 -1.71 11.49 -8.40
N GLU A 42 -0.67 10.80 -8.88
CA GLU A 42 -0.79 9.50 -9.51
C GLU A 42 -0.45 8.37 -8.55
N SER A 43 0.79 8.33 -8.09
CA SER A 43 1.32 7.23 -7.27
C SER A 43 1.08 7.48 -5.78
N ALA A 44 -0.05 7.03 -5.29
CA ALA A 44 -0.38 7.11 -3.86
C ALA A 44 0.64 6.38 -2.98
N SER A 45 1.17 5.24 -3.44
CA SER A 45 2.15 4.46 -2.69
C SER A 45 3.51 5.13 -2.57
N GLU A 46 3.98 5.84 -3.61
CA GLU A 46 5.25 6.57 -3.54
C GLU A 46 5.14 7.78 -2.60
N SER A 47 3.98 8.41 -2.56
CA SER A 47 3.71 9.47 -1.60
C SER A 47 3.74 8.94 -0.16
N LEU A 48 3.03 7.85 0.13
CA LEU A 48 3.08 7.17 1.43
C LEU A 48 4.51 6.73 1.79
N PHE A 49 5.30 6.26 0.81
CA PHE A 49 6.69 5.88 1.04
C PHE A 49 7.55 7.07 1.49
N SER A 50 7.29 8.28 1.00
CA SER A 50 8.01 9.47 1.43
C SER A 50 7.75 9.80 2.91
N TRP A 51 6.53 9.63 3.41
CA TRP A 51 6.19 9.81 4.82
C TRP A 51 6.84 8.76 5.73
N VAL A 52 6.84 7.49 5.31
CA VAL A 52 7.53 6.42 6.05
C VAL A 52 9.03 6.69 6.08
N SER A 53 9.61 7.16 4.98
CA SER A 53 11.04 7.52 4.92
C SER A 53 11.36 8.68 5.88
N MET A 54 10.46 9.67 5.98
CA MET A 54 10.59 10.77 6.94
C MET A 54 10.50 10.27 8.39
N TYR A 55 9.56 9.39 8.70
CA TYR A 55 9.44 8.74 10.00
C TYR A 55 10.74 8.01 10.37
N LEU A 56 11.24 7.15 9.50
CA LEU A 56 12.46 6.38 9.73
C LEU A 56 13.68 7.30 9.92
N TRP A 57 13.78 8.35 9.11
CA TRP A 57 14.83 9.36 9.25
C TRP A 57 14.77 10.05 10.62
N GLY A 58 13.58 10.50 11.04
CA GLY A 58 13.36 11.11 12.35
C GLY A 58 13.77 10.20 13.50
N VAL A 59 13.37 8.91 13.43
CA VAL A 59 13.75 7.91 14.43
C VAL A 59 15.26 7.69 14.49
N LEU A 60 15.92 7.53 13.33
CA LEU A 60 17.36 7.23 13.26
C LEU A 60 18.24 8.42 13.62
N THR A 61 17.77 9.63 13.42
CA THR A 61 18.48 10.88 13.75
C THR A 61 18.05 11.49 15.09
N GLU A 62 17.15 10.82 15.82
CA GLU A 62 16.57 11.31 17.08
C GLU A 62 15.90 12.69 16.91
N ASN A 63 15.28 12.92 15.75
CA ASN A 63 14.56 14.15 15.42
C ASN A 63 13.04 13.90 15.52
N ASP A 64 12.45 14.32 16.62
CA ASP A 64 11.04 14.15 16.91
C ASP A 64 10.13 14.88 15.92
N GLU A 65 10.54 16.04 15.41
CA GLU A 65 9.77 16.83 14.45
C GLU A 65 9.56 16.06 13.13
N TYR A 66 10.62 15.46 12.59
CA TYR A 66 10.51 14.62 11.39
C TYR A 66 9.78 13.30 11.64
N ARG A 67 10.01 12.67 12.80
CA ARG A 67 9.27 11.46 13.17
C ARG A 67 7.77 11.70 13.21
N ASP A 68 7.35 12.74 13.91
CA ASP A 68 5.94 13.06 14.12
C ASP A 68 5.28 13.55 12.84
N ALA A 69 6.00 14.31 12.00
CA ALA A 69 5.54 14.68 10.66
C ALA A 69 5.33 13.47 9.76
N GLY A 70 6.24 12.49 9.80
CA GLY A 70 6.09 11.23 9.05
C GLY A 70 4.86 10.44 9.48
N VAL A 71 4.59 10.36 10.80
CA VAL A 71 3.37 9.71 11.32
C VAL A 71 2.13 10.47 10.88
N PHE A 72 2.12 11.80 11.01
CA PHE A 72 1.00 12.66 10.60
C PHE A 72 0.68 12.47 9.11
N GLY A 73 1.67 12.65 8.24
CA GLY A 73 1.49 12.55 6.79
C GLY A 73 1.02 11.16 6.36
N PHE A 74 1.67 10.09 6.87
CA PHE A 74 1.30 8.73 6.55
C PHE A 74 -0.14 8.40 6.94
N THR A 75 -0.55 8.79 8.16
CA THR A 75 -1.87 8.42 8.69
C THR A 75 -3.00 9.12 7.91
N ASN A 76 -2.83 10.40 7.62
CA ASN A 76 -3.86 11.16 6.89
C ASN A 76 -3.90 10.75 5.41
N GLU A 77 -2.74 10.60 4.77
CA GLU A 77 -2.71 10.25 3.35
C GLU A 77 -3.15 8.80 3.10
N MET A 78 -2.91 7.87 4.03
CA MET A 78 -3.47 6.53 3.98
C MET A 78 -5.01 6.56 3.93
N GLU A 79 -5.64 7.36 4.80
CA GLU A 79 -7.10 7.56 4.82
C GLU A 79 -7.58 8.19 3.51
N ALA A 80 -6.89 9.21 3.00
CA ALA A 80 -7.22 9.84 1.72
C ALA A 80 -7.12 8.85 0.54
N VAL A 81 -6.11 7.96 0.54
CA VAL A 81 -5.96 6.91 -0.47
C VAL A 81 -7.13 5.94 -0.44
N GLU A 82 -7.54 5.48 0.74
CA GLU A 82 -8.70 4.60 0.90
C GLU A 82 -9.98 5.23 0.35
N GLN A 83 -10.15 6.53 0.52
CA GLN A 83 -11.35 7.24 0.08
C GLN A 83 -11.29 7.69 -1.39
N TYR A 84 -10.22 8.34 -1.83
CA TYR A 84 -10.20 8.95 -3.16
C TYR A 84 -9.78 7.97 -4.26
N TRP A 85 -8.82 7.08 -4.00
CA TRP A 85 -8.37 6.11 -5.01
C TRP A 85 -9.20 4.82 -5.04
N PHE A 86 -9.84 4.44 -3.90
CA PHE A 86 -10.51 3.15 -3.79
C PHE A 86 -11.96 3.22 -3.26
N ASP A 87 -12.45 4.40 -2.89
CA ASP A 87 -13.84 4.62 -2.43
C ASP A 87 -14.30 3.57 -1.40
N TYR A 88 -13.55 3.45 -0.29
CA TYR A 88 -13.82 2.41 0.72
C TYR A 88 -15.23 2.48 1.28
N ASP A 89 -15.75 3.67 1.53
CA ASP A 89 -17.08 3.88 2.10
C ASP A 89 -18.20 3.93 1.05
N LYS A 90 -17.85 3.89 -0.26
CA LYS A 90 -18.79 3.90 -1.39
C LYS A 90 -19.63 5.18 -1.48
N ASP A 91 -19.10 6.31 -1.06
CA ASP A 91 -19.80 7.59 -1.05
C ASP A 91 -18.98 8.77 -1.62
N ASN A 92 -17.72 8.55 -2.00
CA ASN A 92 -16.84 9.57 -2.56
C ASN A 92 -16.96 9.73 -4.07
N TRP A 93 -17.09 8.62 -4.80
CA TRP A 93 -17.12 8.67 -6.27
C TRP A 93 -18.52 9.01 -6.78
N ILE A 94 -18.57 9.65 -7.96
CA ILE A 94 -19.84 9.80 -8.69
C ILE A 94 -20.38 8.42 -9.06
N LYS A 95 -21.70 8.27 -9.07
CA LYS A 95 -22.38 6.98 -9.35
C LYS A 95 -22.04 6.38 -10.70
N GLU A 96 -21.69 7.22 -11.65
CA GLU A 96 -21.36 6.84 -13.02
C GLU A 96 -19.89 6.41 -13.20
N TRP A 97 -19.05 6.44 -12.13
CA TRP A 97 -17.68 5.98 -12.21
C TRP A 97 -17.63 4.47 -12.45
N PRO A 98 -17.15 4.00 -13.64
CA PRO A 98 -17.34 2.61 -14.07
C PRO A 98 -16.20 1.68 -13.64
N TYR A 99 -15.24 2.17 -12.88
CA TYR A 99 -14.02 1.44 -12.51
C TYR A 99 -13.94 1.21 -11.00
N ASN A 100 -13.05 0.31 -10.58
CA ASN A 100 -12.84 -0.02 -9.16
C ASN A 100 -11.62 0.68 -8.55
N VAL A 101 -11.01 1.61 -9.28
CA VAL A 101 -9.87 2.41 -8.86
C VAL A 101 -9.87 3.74 -9.60
N VAL A 102 -9.31 4.76 -8.98
CA VAL A 102 -8.87 6.00 -9.64
C VAL A 102 -7.37 5.89 -9.91
N GLY A 103 -6.94 6.14 -11.13
CA GLY A 103 -5.51 6.09 -11.51
C GLY A 103 -4.78 7.36 -11.13
N GLN A 104 -5.40 8.51 -11.40
CA GLN A 104 -4.89 9.84 -11.04
C GLN A 104 -6.01 10.67 -10.44
N VAL A 105 -5.74 11.26 -9.27
CA VAL A 105 -6.59 12.27 -8.65
C VAL A 105 -6.09 13.64 -9.10
N TYR A 106 -7.00 14.46 -9.61
CA TYR A 106 -6.76 15.87 -9.93
C TYR A 106 -7.59 16.76 -9.02
N GLY A 107 -7.22 18.02 -8.90
CA GLY A 107 -7.99 18.99 -8.13
C GLY A 107 -9.44 19.21 -8.61
N GLY A 108 -9.75 18.83 -9.84
CA GLY A 108 -11.08 18.99 -10.43
C GLY A 108 -11.74 17.74 -10.98
N ILE A 109 -11.00 16.65 -11.20
CA ILE A 109 -11.51 15.41 -11.78
C ILE A 109 -10.73 14.18 -11.31
N ASN A 110 -11.35 13.00 -11.41
CA ASN A 110 -10.69 11.71 -11.33
C ASN A 110 -10.44 11.17 -12.74
N PHE A 111 -9.31 10.49 -12.93
CA PHE A 111 -8.91 9.93 -14.21
C PHE A 111 -8.51 8.46 -14.09
N TYR A 112 -9.03 7.61 -15.01
CA TYR A 112 -8.62 6.22 -15.12
C TYR A 112 -7.47 6.06 -16.10
N GLY A 113 -6.26 6.14 -15.63
CA GLY A 113 -5.04 6.03 -16.42
C GLY A 113 -3.82 6.43 -15.62
N THR A 114 -2.68 6.31 -16.24
CA THR A 114 -1.39 6.79 -15.74
C THR A 114 -0.74 7.67 -16.81
N PHE A 115 0.34 8.38 -16.47
CA PHE A 115 1.10 9.16 -17.44
C PHE A 115 1.77 8.30 -18.53
N PHE A 116 1.87 6.98 -18.32
CA PHE A 116 2.55 6.06 -19.24
C PHE A 116 1.65 4.95 -19.82
N GLY A 117 0.41 4.80 -19.35
CA GLY A 117 -0.51 3.80 -19.89
C GLY A 117 -1.84 3.73 -19.17
N GLY A 118 -2.86 3.24 -19.87
CA GLY A 118 -4.22 3.06 -19.34
C GLY A 118 -4.61 1.59 -19.12
N GLN A 119 -3.65 0.65 -19.20
CA GLN A 119 -3.94 -0.74 -18.91
C GLN A 119 -4.17 -0.93 -17.40
N PRO A 120 -5.16 -1.75 -17.00
CA PRO A 120 -5.51 -1.93 -15.59
C PRO A 120 -4.32 -2.29 -14.70
N LEU A 121 -3.42 -3.16 -15.17
CA LEU A 121 -2.20 -3.49 -14.43
C LEU A 121 -1.41 -2.24 -14.00
N TYR A 122 -1.29 -1.26 -14.87
CA TYR A 122 -0.55 -0.03 -14.56
C TYR A 122 -1.33 0.89 -13.63
N VAL A 123 -2.65 1.01 -13.86
CA VAL A 123 -3.54 1.87 -13.08
C VAL A 123 -3.61 1.43 -11.61
N TYR A 124 -3.71 0.11 -11.38
CA TYR A 124 -3.68 -0.46 -10.02
C TYR A 124 -2.27 -0.53 -9.46
N GLY A 125 -1.32 -1.03 -10.24
CA GLY A 125 0.04 -1.30 -9.78
C GLY A 125 0.81 -0.03 -9.39
N ILE A 126 0.52 1.13 -10.01
CA ILE A 126 1.13 2.40 -9.63
C ILE A 126 0.73 2.83 -8.20
N GLN A 127 -0.42 2.34 -7.70
CA GLN A 127 -0.86 2.58 -6.34
C GLN A 127 -0.20 1.64 -5.31
N TRP A 128 0.59 0.67 -5.76
CA TRP A 128 1.21 -0.36 -4.91
C TRP A 128 2.73 -0.41 -4.99
N LEU A 129 3.38 0.38 -5.85
CA LEU A 129 4.84 0.39 -5.99
C LEU A 129 5.48 1.56 -5.24
N PRO A 130 6.69 1.39 -4.70
CA PRO A 130 7.34 0.10 -4.45
C PRO A 130 6.64 -0.63 -3.30
N ILE A 131 6.26 -1.89 -3.52
CA ILE A 131 5.56 -2.63 -2.48
C ILE A 131 6.51 -3.03 -1.36
N SER A 132 6.16 -2.67 -0.13
CA SER A 132 6.90 -2.95 1.08
C SER A 132 5.95 -2.97 2.29
N GLU A 133 6.49 -3.12 3.50
CA GLU A 133 5.73 -3.30 4.75
C GLU A 133 4.76 -2.15 5.04
N TYR A 134 5.04 -0.94 4.60
CA TYR A 134 4.16 0.21 4.81
C TYR A 134 2.82 0.09 4.09
N LEU A 135 2.74 -0.73 3.03
CA LEU A 135 1.48 -1.01 2.32
C LEU A 135 0.67 -2.16 2.92
N THR A 136 1.12 -2.77 4.02
CA THR A 136 0.35 -3.84 4.68
C THR A 136 -0.93 -3.35 5.35
N TYR A 137 -1.19 -2.04 5.38
CA TYR A 137 -2.46 -1.50 5.85
C TYR A 137 -3.65 -1.96 5.02
N TYR A 138 -3.48 -2.16 3.71
CA TYR A 138 -4.56 -2.72 2.85
C TYR A 138 -5.10 -4.04 3.40
N GLY A 139 -4.23 -4.90 3.92
CA GLY A 139 -4.60 -6.17 4.52
C GLY A 139 -5.40 -6.08 5.83
N MET A 140 -5.47 -4.89 6.47
CA MET A 140 -6.27 -4.69 7.68
C MET A 140 -7.77 -4.78 7.39
N ASN A 141 -8.21 -4.41 6.18
CA ASN A 141 -9.56 -4.63 5.70
C ASN A 141 -9.56 -5.73 4.64
N GLN A 142 -9.70 -6.98 5.07
CA GLN A 142 -9.57 -8.16 4.23
C GLN A 142 -10.55 -8.19 3.05
N SER A 143 -11.80 -7.77 3.26
CA SER A 143 -12.81 -7.75 2.19
C SER A 143 -12.47 -6.70 1.14
N ARG A 144 -12.11 -5.48 1.54
CA ARG A 144 -11.75 -4.41 0.61
C ARG A 144 -10.46 -4.73 -0.14
N CYS A 145 -9.45 -5.25 0.54
CA CYS A 145 -8.20 -5.66 -0.13
C CYS A 145 -8.44 -6.74 -1.19
N ALA A 146 -9.31 -7.71 -0.90
CA ALA A 146 -9.71 -8.74 -1.87
C ALA A 146 -10.51 -8.16 -3.03
N GLU A 147 -11.45 -7.25 -2.79
CA GLU A 147 -12.23 -6.55 -3.81
C GLU A 147 -11.33 -5.72 -4.75
N ILE A 148 -10.34 -5.02 -4.21
CA ILE A 148 -9.38 -4.25 -5.02
C ILE A 148 -8.59 -5.18 -5.96
N TYR A 149 -8.08 -6.30 -5.46
CA TYR A 149 -7.37 -7.26 -6.31
C TYR A 149 -8.30 -7.89 -7.37
N GLN A 150 -9.53 -8.24 -6.99
CA GLN A 150 -10.54 -8.74 -7.93
C GLN A 150 -10.88 -7.68 -8.99
N GLY A 151 -11.00 -6.41 -8.60
CA GLY A 151 -11.20 -5.29 -9.52
C GLY A 151 -10.13 -5.20 -10.60
N LEU A 152 -8.85 -5.41 -10.26
CA LEU A 152 -7.76 -5.51 -11.25
C LEU A 152 -8.03 -6.63 -12.27
N LEU A 153 -8.48 -7.80 -11.83
CA LEU A 153 -8.75 -8.93 -12.72
C LEU A 153 -9.95 -8.67 -13.63
N ASP A 154 -11.01 -8.10 -13.08
CA ASP A 154 -12.24 -7.79 -13.80
C ASP A 154 -12.01 -6.68 -14.84
N ASP A 155 -11.36 -5.58 -14.45
CA ASP A 155 -11.02 -4.48 -15.35
C ASP A 155 -10.06 -4.97 -16.47
N THR A 156 -9.10 -5.85 -16.16
CA THR A 156 -8.22 -6.46 -17.16
C THR A 156 -9.01 -7.28 -18.18
N THR A 157 -9.97 -8.08 -17.72
CA THR A 157 -10.83 -8.89 -18.59
C THR A 157 -11.64 -8.02 -19.55
N ILE A 158 -12.23 -6.93 -19.02
CA ILE A 158 -13.00 -5.96 -19.80
C ILE A 158 -12.11 -5.24 -20.82
N ALA A 159 -10.92 -4.79 -20.40
CA ALA A 159 -10.00 -4.08 -21.26
C ALA A 159 -9.46 -4.97 -22.40
N MET A 160 -9.15 -6.24 -22.11
CA MET A 160 -8.74 -7.22 -23.12
C MET A 160 -9.86 -7.48 -24.14
N ALA A 161 -11.12 -7.61 -23.69
CA ALA A 161 -12.25 -7.79 -24.59
C ALA A 161 -12.44 -6.58 -25.52
N LYS A 162 -12.31 -5.35 -25.00
CA LYS A 162 -12.34 -4.11 -25.80
C LYS A 162 -11.19 -4.06 -26.82
N ALA A 163 -9.97 -4.45 -26.42
CA ALA A 163 -8.81 -4.50 -27.29
C ALA A 163 -8.99 -5.51 -28.44
N VAL A 164 -9.56 -6.68 -28.16
CA VAL A 164 -9.90 -7.68 -29.19
C VAL A 164 -10.93 -7.13 -30.17
N GLN A 165 -11.97 -6.46 -29.69
CA GLN A 165 -12.98 -5.88 -30.57
C GLN A 165 -12.40 -4.78 -31.47
N ALA A 166 -11.53 -3.92 -30.92
CA ALA A 166 -10.83 -2.90 -31.68
C ALA A 166 -9.94 -3.53 -32.77
N ALA A 167 -9.16 -4.55 -32.41
CA ALA A 167 -8.30 -5.25 -33.36
C ALA A 167 -9.08 -5.92 -34.49
N LYS A 168 -10.25 -6.51 -34.21
CA LYS A 168 -11.15 -7.06 -35.24
C LYS A 168 -11.70 -5.99 -36.18
N ASN A 169 -12.07 -4.84 -35.62
CA ASN A 169 -12.56 -3.71 -36.40
C ASN A 169 -11.46 -3.13 -37.32
N GLU A 170 -10.19 -3.22 -36.92
CA GLU A 170 -9.01 -2.86 -37.72
C GLU A 170 -8.64 -3.95 -38.75
N GLY A 171 -9.34 -5.07 -38.78
CA GLY A 171 -9.11 -6.17 -39.74
C GLY A 171 -7.88 -7.04 -39.39
N LYS A 172 -7.40 -7.01 -38.14
CA LYS A 172 -6.29 -7.88 -37.72
C LYS A 172 -6.65 -9.36 -37.79
N SER A 173 -5.69 -10.17 -38.18
CA SER A 173 -5.81 -11.62 -38.20
C SER A 173 -5.94 -12.21 -36.79
N GLN A 174 -6.43 -13.44 -36.68
CA GLN A 174 -6.51 -14.13 -35.38
C GLN A 174 -5.12 -14.32 -34.75
N GLU A 175 -4.09 -14.58 -35.55
CA GLU A 175 -2.70 -14.70 -35.08
C GLU A 175 -2.18 -13.40 -34.45
N GLU A 176 -2.47 -12.25 -35.03
CA GLU A 176 -2.10 -10.94 -34.50
C GLU A 176 -2.86 -10.65 -33.19
N ILE A 177 -4.14 -11.03 -33.11
CA ILE A 177 -4.95 -10.90 -31.91
C ILE A 177 -4.40 -11.77 -30.79
N ASP A 178 -4.09 -13.03 -31.07
CA ASP A 178 -3.54 -13.97 -30.08
C ASP A 178 -2.17 -13.50 -29.55
N LYS A 179 -1.34 -12.95 -30.44
CA LYS A 179 -0.07 -12.34 -30.05
C LYS A 179 -0.29 -11.13 -29.13
N MET A 180 -1.19 -10.24 -29.49
CA MET A 180 -1.55 -9.07 -28.68
C MET A 180 -2.03 -9.45 -27.29
N LEU A 181 -2.90 -10.47 -27.19
CA LEU A 181 -3.41 -10.96 -25.91
C LEU A 181 -2.31 -11.59 -25.03
N LYS A 182 -1.37 -12.30 -25.65
CA LYS A 182 -0.23 -12.88 -24.94
C LYS A 182 0.71 -11.83 -24.35
N GLU A 183 0.83 -10.70 -25.04
CA GLU A 183 1.68 -9.57 -24.64
C GLU A 183 0.94 -8.56 -23.75
N TYR A 184 -0.39 -8.69 -23.59
CA TYR A 184 -1.19 -7.75 -22.81
C TYR A 184 -0.77 -7.78 -21.33
N PRO A 185 -0.54 -6.61 -20.69
CA PRO A 185 -0.16 -6.54 -19.29
C PRO A 185 -1.26 -7.08 -18.36
N GLN A 186 -0.93 -8.08 -17.57
CA GLN A 186 -1.84 -8.76 -16.65
C GLN A 186 -1.15 -9.01 -15.30
N ALA A 187 -1.92 -9.26 -14.25
CA ALA A 187 -1.42 -9.51 -12.91
C ALA A 187 -0.35 -10.63 -12.83
N ASP A 188 -0.49 -11.66 -13.68
CA ASP A 188 0.40 -12.83 -13.69
C ASP A 188 1.44 -12.79 -14.83
N THR A 189 1.45 -11.79 -15.69
CA THR A 189 2.36 -11.66 -16.84
C THR A 189 3.11 -10.34 -16.93
N GLY A 190 2.92 -9.46 -15.97
CA GLY A 190 3.64 -8.20 -15.82
C GLY A 190 3.60 -7.76 -14.37
N TRP A 191 4.54 -7.03 -13.88
CA TRP A 191 4.63 -6.51 -12.51
C TRP A 191 4.30 -7.52 -11.37
N GLN A 192 4.62 -8.81 -11.56
CA GLN A 192 4.37 -9.86 -10.56
C GLN A 192 5.05 -9.53 -9.20
N HIS A 193 6.15 -8.80 -9.23
CA HIS A 193 6.84 -8.30 -8.05
C HIS A 193 6.02 -7.28 -7.25
N ILE A 194 4.90 -6.79 -7.78
CA ILE A 194 3.95 -5.89 -7.13
C ILE A 194 2.63 -6.62 -6.86
N THR A 195 2.07 -7.26 -7.88
CA THR A 195 0.74 -7.87 -7.83
C THR A 195 0.65 -9.07 -6.89
N TRP A 196 1.67 -9.94 -6.88
CA TRP A 196 1.68 -11.11 -5.98
C TRP A 196 1.93 -10.75 -4.51
N PRO A 197 2.83 -9.83 -4.15
CA PRO A 197 2.86 -9.28 -2.80
C PRO A 197 1.53 -8.66 -2.37
N PHE A 198 0.85 -7.88 -3.24
CA PHE A 198 -0.47 -7.35 -2.90
C PHE A 198 -1.49 -8.47 -2.65
N LEU A 199 -1.58 -9.47 -3.54
CA LEU A 199 -2.41 -10.67 -3.35
C LEU A 199 -2.12 -11.38 -2.03
N SER A 200 -0.85 -11.41 -1.60
CA SER A 200 -0.45 -12.11 -0.37
C SER A 200 -1.07 -11.53 0.89
N GLN A 201 -1.55 -10.29 0.85
CA GLN A 201 -2.23 -9.66 1.98
C GLN A 201 -3.62 -10.24 2.27
N THR A 202 -4.18 -11.00 1.33
CA THR A 202 -5.45 -11.72 1.53
C THR A 202 -5.31 -13.22 1.34
N ASN A 203 -4.43 -13.64 0.44
CA ASN A 203 -4.20 -15.06 0.13
C ASN A 203 -2.71 -15.37 -0.07
N PRO A 204 -1.93 -15.39 1.03
CA PRO A 204 -0.49 -15.61 0.96
C PRO A 204 -0.10 -16.99 0.42
N SER A 205 -0.96 -18.00 0.61
CA SER A 205 -0.71 -19.35 0.10
C SER A 205 -0.79 -19.38 -1.42
N LEU A 206 -1.82 -18.78 -2.02
CA LEU A 206 -1.94 -18.68 -3.48
C LEU A 206 -0.82 -17.82 -4.09
N ALA A 207 -0.46 -16.70 -3.43
CA ALA A 207 0.64 -15.86 -3.90
C ALA A 207 1.97 -16.62 -3.91
N MET A 208 2.24 -17.42 -2.90
CA MET A 208 3.44 -18.26 -2.82
C MET A 208 3.41 -19.39 -3.88
N GLU A 209 2.27 -20.01 -4.11
CA GLU A 209 2.09 -21.01 -5.17
C GLU A 209 2.43 -20.40 -6.54
N LYS A 210 1.87 -19.24 -6.86
CA LYS A 210 2.16 -18.50 -8.10
C LYS A 210 3.65 -18.16 -8.23
N PHE A 211 4.26 -17.69 -7.15
CA PHE A 211 5.69 -17.37 -7.13
C PHE A 211 6.55 -18.60 -7.42
N LEU A 212 6.30 -19.73 -6.74
CA LEU A 212 7.08 -20.96 -6.93
C LEU A 212 6.85 -21.65 -8.28
N ALA A 213 5.65 -21.55 -8.85
CA ALA A 213 5.33 -22.10 -10.17
C ALA A 213 5.96 -21.28 -11.33
N ASN A 214 6.53 -20.11 -11.07
CA ASN A 214 6.86 -19.15 -12.11
C ASN A 214 8.24 -18.49 -11.91
N ASP A 215 9.27 -19.31 -11.91
CA ASP A 215 10.68 -18.96 -11.63
C ASP A 215 11.30 -17.92 -12.59
N THR A 216 10.72 -17.73 -13.79
CA THR A 216 11.33 -16.89 -14.84
C THR A 216 10.65 -15.53 -15.03
N LYS A 217 9.50 -15.27 -14.41
CA LYS A 217 8.65 -14.10 -14.70
C LYS A 217 8.75 -12.95 -13.69
N VAL A 218 9.33 -13.19 -12.53
CA VAL A 218 9.67 -12.10 -11.60
C VAL A 218 10.97 -11.47 -12.05
N GLN A 219 11.04 -10.15 -12.09
CA GLN A 219 12.27 -9.47 -12.44
C GLN A 219 13.39 -9.89 -11.49
N LYS A 220 14.57 -10.18 -12.02
CA LYS A 220 15.70 -10.72 -11.23
C LYS A 220 16.08 -9.83 -10.04
N THR A 221 15.95 -8.53 -10.19
CA THR A 221 16.24 -7.53 -9.13
C THR A 221 15.24 -7.58 -7.99
N ASP A 222 13.99 -8.02 -8.24
CA ASP A 222 12.89 -7.96 -7.29
C ASP A 222 12.54 -9.34 -6.70
N THR A 223 13.18 -10.41 -7.18
CA THR A 223 12.88 -11.79 -6.76
C THR A 223 12.99 -11.97 -5.25
N ALA A 224 14.06 -11.47 -4.64
CA ALA A 224 14.28 -11.63 -3.20
C ALA A 224 13.23 -10.86 -2.39
N ASN A 225 12.96 -9.61 -2.76
CA ASN A 225 11.96 -8.78 -2.07
C ASN A 225 10.55 -9.40 -2.19
N THR A 226 10.17 -9.82 -3.40
CA THR A 226 8.90 -10.50 -3.67
C THR A 226 8.74 -11.77 -2.81
N TYR A 227 9.77 -12.62 -2.81
CA TYR A 227 9.77 -13.84 -1.98
C TYR A 227 9.59 -13.52 -0.50
N TRP A 228 10.40 -12.61 0.03
CA TRP A 228 10.38 -12.30 1.46
C TRP A 228 9.08 -11.64 1.88
N PHE A 229 8.50 -10.77 1.07
CA PHE A 229 7.20 -10.17 1.37
C PHE A 229 6.10 -11.25 1.46
N ILE A 230 5.97 -12.09 0.42
CA ILE A 230 4.97 -13.17 0.37
C ILE A 230 5.20 -14.17 1.49
N ASN A 231 6.47 -14.56 1.74
CA ASN A 231 6.81 -15.51 2.80
C ASN A 231 6.50 -14.94 4.19
N SER A 232 6.75 -13.67 4.42
CA SER A 232 6.39 -13.01 5.67
C SER A 232 4.88 -13.05 5.91
N MET A 233 4.07 -12.73 4.90
CA MET A 233 2.61 -12.85 4.98
C MET A 233 2.16 -14.31 5.21
N LYS A 234 2.83 -15.28 4.61
CA LYS A 234 2.52 -16.70 4.81
C LYS A 234 2.88 -17.19 6.22
N GLN A 235 3.99 -16.74 6.78
CA GLN A 235 4.45 -17.18 8.11
C GLN A 235 3.75 -16.44 9.25
N LEU A 236 3.66 -15.13 9.17
CA LEU A 236 3.03 -14.29 10.19
C LEU A 236 1.50 -14.25 10.06
N GLY A 237 1.01 -14.39 8.85
CA GLY A 237 -0.36 -14.08 8.48
C GLY A 237 -0.51 -12.65 8.01
N VAL A 238 -1.74 -12.16 7.98
CA VAL A 238 -2.07 -10.81 7.53
C VAL A 238 -2.20 -9.86 8.72
N LYS A 239 -1.89 -8.58 8.49
CA LYS A 239 -2.03 -7.54 9.52
C LYS A 239 -3.48 -7.44 9.98
N THR A 240 -3.69 -7.30 11.29
CA THR A 240 -5.03 -7.27 11.88
C THR A 240 -5.17 -6.17 12.93
N THR A 241 -6.39 -5.68 13.09
CA THR A 241 -6.81 -4.76 14.16
C THR A 241 -7.50 -5.48 15.33
N ASP A 242 -7.65 -6.80 15.28
CA ASP A 242 -8.24 -7.60 16.36
C ASP A 242 -7.52 -7.42 17.69
N ILE A 243 -6.20 -7.26 17.61
CA ILE A 243 -5.35 -6.93 18.75
C ILE A 243 -4.54 -5.68 18.37
N VAL A 244 -4.69 -4.63 19.12
CA VAL A 244 -3.98 -3.36 18.93
C VAL A 244 -2.86 -3.24 19.97
N ALA A 245 -1.66 -2.90 19.51
CA ALA A 245 -0.54 -2.57 20.36
C ALA A 245 -0.47 -1.06 20.60
N THR A 246 -0.23 -0.65 21.85
CA THR A 246 -0.06 0.75 22.24
C THR A 246 1.18 0.91 23.12
N GLY A 247 1.91 2.02 22.96
CA GLY A 247 3.15 2.33 23.70
C GLY A 247 4.17 3.02 22.81
N ASP A 248 5.36 3.26 23.34
CA ASP A 248 6.41 4.02 22.67
C ASP A 248 7.30 3.14 21.75
N CYS A 249 6.71 2.16 21.09
CA CYS A 249 7.37 1.28 20.13
C CYS A 249 6.56 1.21 18.83
N SER A 250 7.23 0.99 17.72
CA SER A 250 6.56 0.60 16.49
C SER A 250 6.12 -0.86 16.60
N ALA A 251 4.82 -1.12 16.45
CA ALA A 251 4.30 -2.46 16.63
C ALA A 251 3.19 -2.79 15.62
N ALA A 252 3.17 -4.02 15.14
CA ALA A 252 2.09 -4.58 14.33
C ALA A 252 1.71 -5.96 14.84
N VAL A 253 0.43 -6.32 14.72
CA VAL A 253 -0.07 -7.65 15.05
C VAL A 253 -0.60 -8.29 13.77
N TYR A 254 -0.25 -9.54 13.56
CA TYR A 254 -0.63 -10.35 12.41
C TYR A 254 -1.47 -11.54 12.89
N TYR A 255 -2.44 -11.92 12.08
CA TYR A 255 -3.23 -13.12 12.28
C TYR A 255 -3.00 -14.12 11.15
N ASN A 256 -2.52 -15.30 11.50
CA ASN A 256 -2.36 -16.41 10.58
C ASN A 256 -3.56 -17.35 10.71
N LYS A 257 -4.44 -17.34 9.69
CA LYS A 257 -5.67 -18.14 9.71
C LYS A 257 -5.41 -19.65 9.62
N ASP A 258 -4.31 -20.07 8.99
CA ASP A 258 -3.97 -21.49 8.81
C ASP A 258 -3.51 -22.12 10.13
N THR A 259 -2.86 -21.35 11.00
CA THR A 259 -2.40 -21.77 12.32
C THR A 259 -3.28 -21.26 13.46
N SER A 260 -4.22 -20.35 13.18
CA SER A 260 -5.05 -19.64 14.16
C SER A 260 -4.24 -18.88 15.23
N LYS A 261 -3.08 -18.34 14.85
CA LYS A 261 -2.16 -17.64 15.76
C LYS A 261 -2.11 -16.16 15.47
N TYR A 262 -1.99 -15.39 16.55
CA TYR A 262 -1.62 -13.98 16.50
C TYR A 262 -0.13 -13.83 16.83
N THR A 263 0.59 -13.08 16.00
CA THR A 263 2.01 -12.76 16.20
C THR A 263 2.18 -11.25 16.24
N ALA A 264 2.80 -10.75 17.32
CA ALA A 264 3.22 -9.36 17.38
C ALA A 264 4.66 -9.22 16.90
N THR A 265 4.90 -8.25 16.03
CA THR A 265 6.23 -7.73 15.68
C THR A 265 6.37 -6.37 16.34
N VAL A 266 7.40 -6.20 17.17
CA VAL A 266 7.63 -4.95 17.91
C VAL A 266 9.07 -4.50 17.72
N TRP A 267 9.24 -3.25 17.31
CA TRP A 267 10.53 -2.59 17.19
C TRP A 267 10.65 -1.42 18.16
N ASN A 268 11.64 -1.50 19.03
CA ASN A 268 12.05 -0.42 19.93
C ASN A 268 13.35 0.21 19.41
N PRO A 269 13.27 1.36 18.72
CA PRO A 269 14.45 2.04 18.18
C PRO A 269 15.26 2.83 19.22
N THR A 270 14.75 2.97 20.46
CA THR A 270 15.34 3.82 21.50
C THR A 270 16.46 3.12 22.29
N ASN A 271 17.22 3.90 23.04
CA ASN A 271 18.26 3.39 23.93
C ASN A 271 17.71 2.89 25.29
N ASP A 272 16.42 3.08 25.53
CA ASP A 272 15.75 2.69 26.78
C ASP A 272 14.88 1.46 26.57
N THR A 273 14.66 0.72 27.64
CA THR A 273 13.65 -0.33 27.68
C THR A 273 12.25 0.28 27.63
N LYS A 274 11.36 -0.24 26.80
CA LYS A 274 9.98 0.23 26.62
C LYS A 274 8.96 -0.85 26.96
N VAL A 275 7.74 -0.43 27.30
CA VAL A 275 6.61 -1.33 27.56
C VAL A 275 5.53 -1.10 26.51
N VAL A 276 5.12 -2.20 25.87
CA VAL A 276 4.01 -2.22 24.92
C VAL A 276 2.81 -2.90 25.56
N THR A 277 1.64 -2.30 25.44
CA THR A 277 0.37 -2.84 25.94
C THR A 277 -0.47 -3.32 24.76
N PHE A 278 -0.98 -4.54 24.87
CA PHE A 278 -1.87 -5.15 23.88
C PHE A 278 -3.31 -5.08 24.36
N LYS A 279 -4.22 -4.72 23.44
CA LYS A 279 -5.65 -4.55 23.74
C LYS A 279 -6.50 -5.25 22.67
N THR A 280 -7.66 -5.78 23.05
CA THR A 280 -8.73 -6.24 22.17
C THR A 280 -10.03 -5.57 22.60
N ASN A 281 -10.77 -4.98 21.65
CA ASN A 281 -11.98 -4.22 21.93
C ASN A 281 -11.79 -3.18 23.06
N GLY A 282 -10.65 -2.50 23.07
CA GLY A 282 -10.28 -1.51 24.09
C GLY A 282 -9.79 -2.10 25.42
N ASN A 283 -9.98 -3.39 25.69
CA ASN A 283 -9.59 -4.05 26.93
C ASN A 283 -8.14 -4.54 26.85
N LYS A 284 -7.36 -4.26 27.89
CA LYS A 284 -5.98 -4.77 28.03
C LYS A 284 -6.00 -6.29 28.16
N ILE A 285 -5.18 -6.96 27.32
CA ILE A 285 -4.98 -8.42 27.36
C ILE A 285 -3.55 -8.80 27.80
N GLY A 286 -2.59 -7.89 27.72
CA GLY A 286 -1.22 -8.16 28.16
C GLY A 286 -0.28 -6.99 27.95
N THR A 287 0.95 -7.16 28.41
CA THR A 287 2.07 -6.23 28.20
C THR A 287 3.33 -7.01 27.87
N ALA A 288 4.21 -6.41 27.07
CA ALA A 288 5.55 -6.92 26.81
C ALA A 288 6.59 -5.84 27.11
N THR A 289 7.70 -6.22 27.71
CA THR A 289 8.86 -5.34 27.93
C THR A 289 9.86 -5.58 26.80
N ILE A 290 10.18 -4.52 26.07
CA ILE A 290 11.03 -4.56 24.88
C ILE A 290 12.34 -3.87 25.19
N GLY A 291 13.46 -4.59 25.09
CA GLY A 291 14.79 -4.06 25.35
C GLY A 291 15.17 -2.94 24.38
N ALA A 292 16.18 -2.17 24.74
CA ALA A 292 16.74 -1.11 23.89
C ALA A 292 17.21 -1.67 22.54
N LYS A 293 16.96 -0.92 21.45
CA LYS A 293 17.37 -1.28 20.08
C LYS A 293 16.91 -2.67 19.60
N ALA A 294 15.84 -3.22 20.21
CA ALA A 294 15.38 -4.57 19.92
C ALA A 294 14.26 -4.60 18.88
N LEU A 295 14.33 -5.59 17.97
CA LEU A 295 13.24 -6.04 17.13
C LEU A 295 12.87 -7.46 17.56
N VAL A 296 11.63 -7.68 17.95
CA VAL A 296 11.17 -8.96 18.51
C VAL A 296 9.85 -9.39 17.87
N ASN A 297 9.70 -10.71 17.73
CA ASN A 297 8.45 -11.36 17.35
C ASN A 297 8.04 -12.32 18.44
N PHE A 298 6.77 -12.31 18.82
CA PHE A 298 6.22 -13.25 19.78
C PHE A 298 4.74 -13.49 19.60
N GLU A 299 4.26 -14.64 20.05
CA GLU A 299 2.86 -15.01 19.98
C GLU A 299 2.05 -14.23 21.03
N VAL A 300 0.91 -13.68 20.64
CA VAL A 300 -0.04 -13.01 21.54
C VAL A 300 -1.38 -13.72 21.52
N TYR A 301 -2.13 -13.62 22.62
CA TYR A 301 -3.35 -14.39 22.79
C TYR A 301 -4.54 -13.48 23.10
N LYS A 302 -5.60 -13.57 22.28
CA LYS A 302 -6.80 -12.74 22.40
C LYS A 302 -7.54 -12.92 23.74
N ASN A 303 -7.47 -14.13 24.32
CA ASN A 303 -8.24 -14.54 25.50
C ASN A 303 -7.40 -14.94 26.72
N LYS A 304 -6.11 -14.63 26.74
CA LYS A 304 -5.22 -14.93 27.87
C LYS A 304 -4.38 -13.72 28.19
N SER A 305 -4.33 -13.35 29.48
CA SER A 305 -3.33 -12.40 29.97
C SER A 305 -1.93 -13.01 29.83
N PHE A 306 -0.98 -12.27 29.31
CA PHE A 306 0.42 -12.64 29.14
C PHE A 306 1.35 -11.49 29.60
#